data_52a81bef96bb3dba3ee2f584a8b60e4d
#
_entry.id   52a81bef96bb3dba3ee2f584a8b60e4d
#
_cell.length_a   1.000
_cell.length_b   1.000
_cell.length_c   1.000
_cell.angle_alpha   90.00
_cell.angle_beta   90.00
_cell.angle_gamma   90.00
#
_symmetry.space_group_name_H-M   'P 1'
#
loop_
_entity.id
_entity.type
_entity.pdbx_description
1 polymer ?
#
loop_
_entity_poly.entity_id
_entity_poly.type
_entity_poly.pdbx_seq_one_letter_code
_entity_poly.pdbx_strand_id
1 'polypeptide(L)'
;VKKFVQRSLGVFLAVLLMLTSLTGVCASMKINEIAEEQVVDLTAYINELVLPNGAFPMNEPAVSAFSTQGLETIDGVAPEVYTQWPSGRLVPYFSELAILGLIETSPDEAKDAAERFINWYFAHLNDKETDLNGVDGTVYDYYCFVDPSDKDHIIEVTARKINEHKYTDKPSENPHDYDSTDSYAACFLRVLHEYYQAYGGDFLADKKEEVLRIVGALKSTYVPALGLTGAKPNYMVCYLMDNCEVYDGLVAGSKLFAELYGDETVAKELSDLSETVKASIEKHLWSEENRAYYPYVFADGKPPQKIDLDVFYPDATAQLFAISFGLIEPTSERAKSLYKEFNTHFGTRQQGWHVLKTGDAFPWTSISVVAAKMQDYERLETYIQMIHSRFRSSGYDYPFYNSEAGSLLRMHHIYQNSEYYQATYYASEDTTADTESKKEHSTSAESVSAAESTDGTDGERSGIGKYLLIGGLAALAAVGIAVLAIRKKAKK
;
A
#
# COMPACT_ATOMS: atom_id res chain seq x y z
N VAL A 1 36.94 -28.34 37.25
CA VAL A 1 36.50 -27.13 36.58
C VAL A 1 36.89 -27.12 35.11
N LYS A 2 38.21 -27.33 34.72
CA LYS A 2 38.62 -27.33 33.29
C LYS A 2 37.92 -28.39 32.42
N LYS A 3 37.71 -29.62 32.89
CA LYS A 3 36.99 -30.66 32.13
C LYS A 3 35.49 -30.40 31.99
N PHE A 4 34.87 -29.68 32.90
CA PHE A 4 33.47 -29.29 32.83
C PHE A 4 33.28 -28.19 31.80
N VAL A 5 34.14 -27.17 31.80
CA VAL A 5 34.14 -26.07 30.84
C VAL A 5 34.34 -26.57 29.39
N GLN A 6 35.27 -27.53 29.19
CA GLN A 6 35.49 -28.12 27.85
C GLN A 6 34.29 -28.94 27.35
N ARG A 7 33.57 -29.67 28.22
CA ARG A 7 32.36 -30.40 27.83
C ARG A 7 31.21 -29.44 27.52
N SER A 8 31.04 -28.38 28.31
CA SER A 8 30.01 -27.37 28.05
C SER A 8 30.28 -26.58 26.76
N LEU A 9 31.57 -26.30 26.44
CA LEU A 9 31.91 -25.62 25.18
C LEU A 9 31.68 -26.53 23.97
N GLY A 10 31.97 -27.84 24.09
CA GLY A 10 31.71 -28.81 23.05
C GLY A 10 30.22 -28.99 22.74
N VAL A 11 29.37 -29.03 23.79
CA VAL A 11 27.92 -29.09 23.61
C VAL A 11 27.36 -27.80 23.01
N PHE A 12 27.87 -26.64 23.41
CA PHE A 12 27.51 -25.34 22.86
C PHE A 12 27.88 -25.23 21.38
N LEU A 13 29.09 -25.67 21.01
CA LEU A 13 29.53 -25.69 19.61
C LEU A 13 28.71 -26.67 18.75
N ALA A 14 28.34 -27.83 19.31
CA ALA A 14 27.50 -28.82 18.61
C ALA A 14 26.06 -28.29 18.42
N VAL A 15 25.50 -27.61 19.43
CA VAL A 15 24.18 -26.98 19.31
C VAL A 15 24.24 -25.81 18.34
N LEU A 16 25.30 -25.01 18.32
CA LEU A 16 25.50 -23.92 17.36
C LEU A 16 25.63 -24.46 15.92
N LEU A 17 26.38 -25.56 15.73
CA LEU A 17 26.53 -26.24 14.46
C LEU A 17 25.21 -26.93 14.01
N MET A 18 24.42 -27.48 14.92
CA MET A 18 23.08 -27.99 14.59
C MET A 18 22.09 -26.86 14.26
N LEU A 19 22.14 -25.74 14.95
CA LEU A 19 21.34 -24.55 14.63
C LEU A 19 21.74 -23.97 13.28
N THR A 20 23.03 -23.92 12.94
CA THR A 20 23.49 -23.46 11.61
C THR A 20 23.18 -24.48 10.50
N SER A 21 23.14 -25.79 10.80
CA SER A 21 22.74 -26.81 9.83
C SER A 21 21.20 -26.89 9.66
N LEU A 22 20.41 -26.54 10.68
CA LEU A 22 18.94 -26.43 10.56
C LEU A 22 18.51 -25.13 9.83
N THR A 23 19.30 -24.07 9.90
CA THR A 23 19.09 -22.87 9.09
C THR A 23 19.58 -23.00 7.65
N GLY A 24 20.38 -24.03 7.35
CA GLY A 24 20.93 -24.31 6.02
C GLY A 24 20.05 -25.20 5.12
N VAL A 25 18.84 -25.57 5.53
CA VAL A 25 17.92 -26.42 4.72
C VAL A 25 16.65 -25.68 4.26
N CYS A 26 16.39 -24.46 4.71
CA CYS A 26 15.55 -23.56 3.91
C CYS A 26 16.43 -23.06 2.76
N ALA A 27 16.30 -23.62 1.58
CA ALA A 27 16.78 -22.97 0.37
C ALA A 27 16.25 -21.54 0.42
N SER A 28 17.14 -20.55 0.48
CA SER A 28 16.77 -19.14 0.40
C SER A 28 16.04 -18.99 -0.91
N MET A 29 14.73 -18.64 -0.88
CA MET A 29 13.99 -18.33 -2.10
C MET A 29 14.75 -17.25 -2.85
N LYS A 30 14.80 -17.37 -4.18
CA LYS A 30 15.36 -16.32 -5.00
C LYS A 30 14.45 -15.11 -4.93
N ILE A 31 15.01 -13.94 -5.08
CA ILE A 31 14.25 -12.68 -5.00
C ILE A 31 13.12 -12.64 -6.04
N ASN A 32 13.34 -13.22 -7.22
CA ASN A 32 12.33 -13.28 -8.28
C ASN A 32 11.13 -14.15 -7.87
N GLU A 33 11.39 -15.31 -7.23
CA GLU A 33 10.35 -16.20 -6.70
C GLU A 33 9.51 -15.48 -5.61
N ILE A 34 10.18 -14.72 -4.74
CA ILE A 34 9.51 -13.91 -3.72
C ILE A 34 8.66 -12.82 -4.36
N ALA A 35 9.15 -12.15 -5.40
CA ALA A 35 8.43 -11.08 -6.08
C ALA A 35 7.17 -11.60 -6.78
N GLU A 36 7.27 -12.74 -7.47
CA GLU A 36 6.12 -13.40 -8.12
C GLU A 36 5.09 -13.86 -7.10
N GLU A 37 5.54 -14.49 -6.00
CA GLU A 37 4.67 -14.94 -4.92
C GLU A 37 3.95 -13.77 -4.25
N GLN A 38 4.62 -12.63 -4.05
CA GLN A 38 3.99 -11.42 -3.51
C GLN A 38 2.91 -10.87 -4.46
N VAL A 39 3.14 -10.85 -5.77
CA VAL A 39 2.11 -10.39 -6.73
C VAL A 39 0.86 -11.25 -6.62
N VAL A 40 1.00 -12.59 -6.59
CA VAL A 40 -0.13 -13.50 -6.44
C VAL A 40 -0.88 -13.27 -5.12
N ASP A 41 -0.14 -13.22 -4.01
CA ASP A 41 -0.72 -13.05 -2.68
C ASP A 41 -1.44 -11.70 -2.52
N LEU A 42 -0.83 -10.60 -3.01
CA LEU A 42 -1.40 -9.26 -2.91
C LEU A 42 -2.59 -9.04 -3.85
N THR A 43 -2.57 -9.67 -5.04
CA THR A 43 -3.71 -9.69 -5.96
C THR A 43 -4.91 -10.39 -5.31
N ALA A 44 -4.69 -11.56 -4.70
CA ALA A 44 -5.74 -12.26 -3.97
C ALA A 44 -6.24 -11.44 -2.77
N TYR A 45 -5.35 -10.86 -1.97
CA TYR A 45 -5.68 -10.02 -0.82
C TYR A 45 -6.59 -8.85 -1.20
N ILE A 46 -6.27 -8.10 -2.26
CA ILE A 46 -7.11 -6.98 -2.71
C ILE A 46 -8.48 -7.48 -3.18
N ASN A 47 -8.51 -8.52 -4.02
CA ASN A 47 -9.76 -9.07 -4.54
C ASN A 47 -10.70 -9.57 -3.44
N GLU A 48 -10.15 -10.17 -2.36
CA GLU A 48 -10.92 -10.65 -1.21
C GLU A 48 -11.44 -9.50 -0.33
N LEU A 49 -10.72 -8.37 -0.27
CA LEU A 49 -11.14 -7.19 0.51
C LEU A 49 -12.28 -6.42 -0.15
N VAL A 50 -12.42 -6.45 -1.48
CA VAL A 50 -13.54 -5.78 -2.15
C VAL A 50 -14.83 -6.56 -1.88
N LEU A 51 -15.69 -6.01 -1.03
CA LEU A 51 -16.94 -6.64 -0.60
C LEU A 51 -17.94 -6.80 -1.77
N PRO A 52 -18.95 -7.66 -1.64
CA PRO A 52 -19.93 -7.91 -2.71
C PRO A 52 -20.65 -6.65 -3.23
N ASN A 53 -20.93 -5.68 -2.37
CA ASN A 53 -21.53 -4.39 -2.76
C ASN A 53 -20.53 -3.37 -3.32
N GLY A 54 -19.23 -3.71 -3.41
CA GLY A 54 -18.16 -2.85 -3.88
C GLY A 54 -17.47 -1.99 -2.81
N ALA A 55 -17.96 -1.98 -1.58
CA ALA A 55 -17.27 -1.35 -0.46
C ALA A 55 -15.88 -1.98 -0.29
N PHE A 56 -14.87 -1.14 -0.09
CA PHE A 56 -13.49 -1.62 -0.04
C PHE A 56 -12.78 -1.14 1.24
N PRO A 57 -12.82 -1.94 2.32
CA PRO A 57 -12.22 -1.58 3.59
C PRO A 57 -10.69 -1.57 3.50
N MET A 58 -10.06 -0.75 4.37
CA MET A 58 -8.61 -0.60 4.44
C MET A 58 -7.89 -1.92 4.78
N ASN A 59 -8.55 -2.80 5.53
CA ASN A 59 -8.10 -4.12 5.94
C ASN A 59 -9.31 -5.02 6.20
N GLU A 60 -9.08 -6.31 6.44
CA GLU A 60 -10.15 -7.26 6.69
C GLU A 60 -11.07 -6.78 7.83
N PRO A 61 -12.41 -6.75 7.60
CA PRO A 61 -13.36 -6.39 8.64
C PRO A 61 -13.27 -7.30 9.86
N ALA A 62 -13.15 -6.72 11.05
CA ALA A 62 -13.05 -7.43 12.30
C ALA A 62 -14.07 -6.91 13.32
N VAL A 63 -14.48 -7.76 14.26
CA VAL A 63 -15.33 -7.32 15.36
C VAL A 63 -14.54 -6.33 16.21
N SER A 64 -14.94 -5.07 16.15
CA SER A 64 -14.35 -4.00 16.94
C SER A 64 -15.29 -3.62 18.09
N ALA A 65 -14.72 -3.38 19.28
CA ALA A 65 -15.48 -2.85 20.39
C ALA A 65 -15.75 -1.35 20.16
N PHE A 66 -16.68 -1.02 19.25
CA PHE A 66 -17.23 0.33 19.24
C PHE A 66 -17.94 0.56 20.58
N SER A 67 -17.62 1.67 21.28
CA SER A 67 -18.39 2.08 22.44
C SER A 67 -19.83 2.36 21.98
N THR A 68 -20.80 1.60 22.52
CA THR A 68 -22.22 1.75 22.18
C THR A 68 -22.88 2.95 22.83
N GLN A 69 -22.23 3.63 23.74
CA GLN A 69 -22.80 4.76 24.43
C GLN A 69 -23.06 5.91 23.43
N GLY A 70 -24.33 6.12 23.11
CA GLY A 70 -24.76 7.14 22.16
C GLY A 70 -24.94 6.69 20.69
N LEU A 71 -24.61 5.43 20.34
CA LEU A 71 -24.83 4.90 18.99
C LEU A 71 -26.26 4.40 18.73
N GLU A 72 -27.15 4.53 19.70
CA GLU A 72 -28.48 3.91 19.71
C GLU A 72 -29.43 4.38 18.61
N THR A 73 -29.04 5.37 17.79
CA THR A 73 -29.93 5.98 16.81
C THR A 73 -29.26 6.48 15.52
N ILE A 74 -28.05 6.03 15.17
CA ILE A 74 -27.47 6.44 13.91
C ILE A 74 -28.24 5.78 12.76
N ASP A 75 -28.98 6.57 12.00
CA ASP A 75 -29.72 6.17 10.80
C ASP A 75 -30.63 4.93 10.95
N GLY A 76 -31.12 4.66 12.17
CA GLY A 76 -31.98 3.50 12.44
C GLY A 76 -31.23 2.17 12.49
N VAL A 77 -29.90 2.18 12.52
CA VAL A 77 -29.09 0.98 12.64
C VAL A 77 -29.10 0.47 14.07
N ALA A 78 -29.38 -0.82 14.24
CA ALA A 78 -29.48 -1.45 15.54
C ALA A 78 -28.12 -1.47 16.27
N PRO A 79 -28.10 -1.24 17.63
CA PRO A 79 -26.85 -1.17 18.40
C PRO A 79 -25.95 -2.42 18.29
N GLU A 80 -26.54 -3.60 18.13
CA GLU A 80 -25.82 -4.85 17.94
C GLU A 80 -24.94 -4.88 16.68
N VAL A 81 -25.29 -4.16 15.64
CA VAL A 81 -24.48 -4.03 14.41
C VAL A 81 -23.12 -3.43 14.75
N TYR A 82 -23.10 -2.39 15.57
CA TYR A 82 -21.85 -1.71 15.95
C TYR A 82 -20.94 -2.52 16.90
N THR A 83 -21.47 -3.53 17.57
CA THR A 83 -20.76 -4.25 18.61
C THR A 83 -20.48 -5.70 18.32
N GLN A 84 -21.23 -6.29 17.39
CA GLN A 84 -21.19 -7.73 17.13
C GLN A 84 -20.81 -8.05 15.68
N TRP A 85 -21.02 -7.12 14.74
CA TRP A 85 -20.68 -7.35 13.35
C TRP A 85 -19.21 -6.98 13.08
N PRO A 86 -18.50 -7.75 12.25
CA PRO A 86 -17.22 -7.35 11.71
C PRO A 86 -17.33 -6.00 11.02
N SER A 87 -16.41 -5.09 11.32
CA SER A 87 -16.42 -3.74 10.77
C SER A 87 -15.06 -3.39 10.15
N GLY A 88 -15.09 -2.61 9.07
CA GLY A 88 -13.93 -2.07 8.40
C GLY A 88 -14.10 -0.58 8.13
N ARG A 89 -13.00 0.17 8.17
CA ARG A 89 -12.99 1.57 7.74
C ARG A 89 -12.79 1.63 6.23
N LEU A 90 -13.61 2.41 5.56
CA LEU A 90 -13.53 2.71 4.13
C LEU A 90 -12.94 4.12 3.98
N VAL A 91 -11.79 4.21 3.35
CA VAL A 91 -11.16 5.47 2.95
C VAL A 91 -10.98 5.40 1.45
N PRO A 92 -11.83 6.04 0.64
CA PRO A 92 -11.83 5.93 -0.83
C PRO A 92 -10.46 6.13 -1.44
N TYR A 93 -9.71 7.12 -0.99
CA TYR A 93 -8.34 7.37 -1.44
C TYR A 93 -7.43 6.13 -1.33
N PHE A 94 -7.48 5.39 -0.22
CA PHE A 94 -6.67 4.17 -0.06
C PHE A 94 -7.15 3.05 -0.98
N SER A 95 -8.46 2.97 -1.20
CA SER A 95 -9.06 2.00 -2.12
C SER A 95 -8.70 2.31 -3.58
N GLU A 96 -8.65 3.57 -3.96
CA GLU A 96 -8.21 4.04 -5.28
C GLU A 96 -6.76 3.61 -5.56
N LEU A 97 -5.85 3.83 -4.61
CA LEU A 97 -4.46 3.39 -4.74
C LEU A 97 -4.33 1.87 -4.84
N ALA A 98 -5.19 1.12 -4.15
CA ALA A 98 -5.21 -0.33 -4.19
C ALA A 98 -5.70 -0.85 -5.56
N ILE A 99 -6.83 -0.34 -6.04
CA ILE A 99 -7.40 -0.71 -7.35
C ILE A 99 -6.46 -0.31 -8.49
N LEU A 100 -5.84 0.86 -8.42
CA LEU A 100 -4.85 1.29 -9.40
C LEU A 100 -3.70 0.28 -9.52
N GLY A 101 -3.12 -0.12 -8.38
CA GLY A 101 -2.06 -1.13 -8.37
C GLY A 101 -2.50 -2.49 -8.90
N LEU A 102 -3.72 -2.88 -8.60
CA LEU A 102 -4.30 -4.14 -9.06
C LEU A 102 -4.49 -4.14 -10.58
N ILE A 103 -5.06 -3.07 -11.15
CA ILE A 103 -5.28 -2.95 -12.61
C ILE A 103 -3.93 -2.93 -13.35
N GLU A 104 -2.96 -2.14 -12.88
CA GLU A 104 -1.65 -2.01 -13.54
C GLU A 104 -0.87 -3.33 -13.54
N THR A 105 -1.05 -4.20 -12.54
CA THR A 105 -0.20 -5.40 -12.34
C THR A 105 -0.89 -6.69 -12.74
N SER A 106 -2.15 -6.86 -12.42
CA SER A 106 -2.92 -8.09 -12.61
C SER A 106 -4.27 -7.80 -13.29
N PRO A 107 -4.28 -7.25 -14.52
CA PRO A 107 -5.51 -6.80 -15.16
C PRO A 107 -6.54 -7.91 -15.38
N ASP A 108 -6.11 -9.13 -15.64
CA ASP A 108 -7.03 -10.26 -15.87
C ASP A 108 -7.85 -10.61 -14.61
N GLU A 109 -7.26 -10.47 -13.42
CA GLU A 109 -7.88 -10.74 -12.13
C GLU A 109 -8.56 -9.52 -11.51
N ALA A 110 -8.24 -8.31 -11.98
CA ALA A 110 -8.68 -7.05 -11.36
C ALA A 110 -10.09 -6.63 -11.76
N LYS A 111 -10.58 -7.05 -12.92
CA LYS A 111 -11.75 -6.46 -13.57
C LYS A 111 -12.99 -6.40 -12.68
N ASP A 112 -13.37 -7.54 -12.08
CA ASP A 112 -14.58 -7.63 -11.26
C ASP A 112 -14.50 -6.75 -9.99
N ALA A 113 -13.37 -6.78 -9.29
CA ALA A 113 -13.15 -5.95 -8.12
C ALA A 113 -13.14 -4.46 -8.47
N ALA A 114 -12.51 -4.08 -9.58
CA ALA A 114 -12.47 -2.71 -10.06
C ALA A 114 -13.88 -2.21 -10.44
N GLU A 115 -14.67 -2.99 -11.18
CA GLU A 115 -16.05 -2.63 -11.56
C GLU A 115 -16.95 -2.48 -10.32
N ARG A 116 -16.84 -3.38 -9.34
CA ARG A 116 -17.59 -3.29 -8.09
C ARG A 116 -17.24 -2.02 -7.32
N PHE A 117 -15.94 -1.73 -7.15
CA PHE A 117 -15.50 -0.51 -6.45
C PHE A 117 -15.89 0.77 -7.19
N ILE A 118 -15.71 0.82 -8.52
CA ILE A 118 -16.08 2.00 -9.33
C ILE A 118 -17.60 2.26 -9.24
N ASN A 119 -18.44 1.21 -9.30
CA ASN A 119 -19.89 1.34 -9.11
C ASN A 119 -20.22 1.83 -7.70
N TRP A 120 -19.55 1.31 -6.68
CA TRP A 120 -19.71 1.77 -5.30
C TRP A 120 -19.38 3.26 -5.18
N TYR A 121 -18.28 3.70 -5.76
CA TYR A 121 -17.85 5.10 -5.72
C TYR A 121 -18.89 6.02 -6.36
N PHE A 122 -19.36 5.68 -7.56
CA PHE A 122 -20.41 6.45 -8.24
C PHE A 122 -21.73 6.48 -7.46
N ALA A 123 -22.11 5.39 -6.81
CA ALA A 123 -23.32 5.33 -5.99
C ALA A 123 -23.22 6.18 -4.70
N HIS A 124 -22.01 6.51 -4.27
CA HIS A 124 -21.74 7.29 -3.05
C HIS A 124 -21.34 8.74 -3.31
N LEU A 125 -21.48 9.22 -4.55
CA LEU A 125 -21.23 10.63 -4.87
C LEU A 125 -22.25 11.52 -4.13
N ASN A 126 -21.73 12.39 -3.26
CA ASN A 126 -22.55 13.42 -2.64
C ASN A 126 -23.03 14.44 -3.67
N ASP A 127 -24.22 14.97 -3.43
CA ASP A 127 -24.69 16.19 -4.05
C ASP A 127 -24.46 17.40 -3.13
N LYS A 128 -24.86 18.60 -3.57
CA LYS A 128 -24.67 19.83 -2.81
C LYS A 128 -25.45 19.89 -1.49
N GLU A 129 -26.46 19.05 -1.30
CA GLU A 129 -27.28 18.99 -0.10
C GLU A 129 -26.70 18.02 0.92
N THR A 130 -26.08 16.94 0.42
CA THR A 130 -25.49 15.87 1.25
C THR A 130 -24.04 16.14 1.63
N ASP A 131 -23.30 16.89 0.81
CA ASP A 131 -21.92 17.28 1.15
C ASP A 131 -21.88 18.41 2.17
N LEU A 132 -21.03 18.27 3.21
CA LEU A 132 -20.86 19.24 4.28
C LEU A 132 -20.47 20.64 3.79
N ASN A 133 -19.66 20.69 2.73
CA ASN A 133 -19.15 21.92 2.14
C ASN A 133 -19.98 22.40 0.94
N GLY A 134 -21.08 21.70 0.63
CA GLY A 134 -21.95 22.01 -0.50
C GLY A 134 -21.32 21.70 -1.86
N VAL A 135 -20.41 20.76 -1.94
CA VAL A 135 -19.70 20.36 -3.15
C VAL A 135 -20.37 19.12 -3.75
N ASP A 136 -20.72 19.19 -5.02
CA ASP A 136 -21.23 18.05 -5.78
C ASP A 136 -20.07 17.17 -6.28
N GLY A 137 -20.20 15.83 -6.14
CA GLY A 137 -19.23 14.87 -6.66
C GLY A 137 -18.13 14.47 -5.70
N THR A 138 -18.24 14.76 -4.40
CA THR A 138 -17.36 14.24 -3.36
C THR A 138 -17.82 12.87 -2.87
N VAL A 139 -16.94 12.11 -2.21
CA VAL A 139 -17.27 10.85 -1.51
C VAL A 139 -16.74 10.92 -0.09
N TYR A 140 -17.56 10.52 0.89
CA TYR A 140 -17.16 10.49 2.29
C TYR A 140 -16.31 9.25 2.62
N ASP A 141 -15.58 9.32 3.74
CA ASP A 141 -15.12 8.12 4.45
C ASP A 141 -16.30 7.43 5.13
N TYR A 142 -16.26 6.09 5.17
CA TYR A 142 -17.30 5.27 5.79
C TYR A 142 -16.72 4.25 6.76
N TYR A 143 -17.61 3.63 7.52
CA TYR A 143 -17.43 2.33 8.12
C TYR A 143 -18.44 1.36 7.49
N CYS A 144 -17.98 0.17 7.13
CA CYS A 144 -18.86 -0.94 6.78
C CYS A 144 -18.98 -1.90 7.96
N PHE A 145 -20.16 -2.52 8.06
CA PHE A 145 -20.48 -3.57 9.02
C PHE A 145 -21.05 -4.75 8.22
N VAL A 146 -20.40 -5.91 8.30
CA VAL A 146 -20.75 -7.11 7.54
C VAL A 146 -21.56 -8.05 8.43
N ASP A 147 -22.75 -8.47 8.01
CA ASP A 147 -23.57 -9.42 8.75
C ASP A 147 -22.86 -10.77 8.83
N PRO A 148 -22.54 -11.28 10.02
CA PRO A 148 -21.84 -12.55 10.16
C PRO A 148 -22.66 -13.77 9.67
N SER A 149 -23.97 -13.61 9.47
CA SER A 149 -24.87 -14.64 8.95
C SER A 149 -25.16 -14.51 7.45
N ASP A 150 -24.92 -13.36 6.87
CA ASP A 150 -25.15 -13.03 5.45
C ASP A 150 -24.12 -12.01 4.95
N LYS A 151 -23.07 -12.47 4.32
CA LYS A 151 -21.97 -11.60 3.86
C LYS A 151 -22.37 -10.60 2.77
N ASP A 152 -23.51 -10.81 2.12
CA ASP A 152 -24.04 -9.87 1.14
C ASP A 152 -24.86 -8.73 1.80
N HIS A 153 -25.20 -8.90 3.08
CA HIS A 153 -25.86 -7.86 3.87
C HIS A 153 -24.81 -6.98 4.58
N ILE A 154 -24.54 -5.81 3.97
CA ILE A 154 -23.56 -4.84 4.43
C ILE A 154 -24.27 -3.54 4.78
N ILE A 155 -24.01 -3.02 5.97
CA ILE A 155 -24.48 -1.71 6.41
C ILE A 155 -23.31 -0.74 6.38
N GLU A 156 -23.51 0.42 5.77
CA GLU A 156 -22.51 1.48 5.67
C GLU A 156 -22.97 2.73 6.42
N VAL A 157 -22.06 3.31 7.18
CA VAL A 157 -22.30 4.55 7.94
C VAL A 157 -21.13 5.48 7.73
N THR A 158 -21.38 6.75 7.43
CA THR A 158 -20.30 7.72 7.24
C THR A 158 -19.43 7.83 8.50
N ALA A 159 -18.10 7.92 8.31
CA ALA A 159 -17.19 8.08 9.43
C ALA A 159 -17.50 9.33 10.27
N ARG A 160 -18.01 10.39 9.62
CA ARG A 160 -18.50 11.60 10.26
C ARG A 160 -19.57 11.30 11.31
N LYS A 161 -20.64 10.58 10.95
CA LYS A 161 -21.74 10.25 11.89
C LYS A 161 -21.24 9.45 13.09
N ILE A 162 -20.36 8.46 12.84
CA ILE A 162 -19.73 7.69 13.92
C ILE A 162 -18.91 8.60 14.84
N ASN A 163 -18.15 9.54 14.29
CA ASN A 163 -17.27 10.40 15.07
C ASN A 163 -18.05 11.49 15.84
N GLU A 164 -19.09 12.05 15.28
CA GLU A 164 -19.99 13.00 15.96
C GLU A 164 -20.61 12.38 17.22
N HIS A 165 -20.92 11.09 17.20
CA HIS A 165 -21.42 10.35 18.36
C HIS A 165 -20.34 10.03 19.40
N LYS A 166 -19.13 9.70 18.98
CA LYS A 166 -18.01 9.36 19.88
C LYS A 166 -17.46 10.57 20.65
N TYR A 167 -17.55 11.76 20.08
CA TYR A 167 -16.87 12.95 20.58
C TYR A 167 -17.86 14.09 20.88
N THR A 168 -19.03 13.77 21.44
CA THR A 168 -20.10 14.73 21.77
C THR A 168 -19.63 15.89 22.66
N ASP A 169 -18.58 15.71 23.48
CA ASP A 169 -18.04 16.74 24.37
C ASP A 169 -16.97 17.63 23.72
N LYS A 170 -16.50 17.27 22.52
CA LYS A 170 -15.59 18.06 21.71
C LYS A 170 -15.99 17.88 20.26
N PRO A 171 -16.79 18.82 19.68
CA PRO A 171 -16.96 18.87 18.25
C PRO A 171 -15.57 18.86 17.63
N SER A 172 -15.24 17.83 16.87
CA SER A 172 -13.96 17.72 16.19
C SER A 172 -13.79 18.94 15.28
N GLU A 173 -12.67 19.63 15.38
CA GLU A 173 -12.32 20.68 14.41
C GLU A 173 -12.19 20.10 12.99
N ASN A 174 -12.03 18.78 12.90
CA ASN A 174 -12.09 18.02 11.66
C ASN A 174 -13.18 16.93 11.80
N PRO A 175 -14.32 17.05 11.12
CA PRO A 175 -15.45 16.13 11.24
C PRO A 175 -15.18 14.72 10.68
N HIS A 176 -13.97 14.43 10.15
CA HIS A 176 -13.61 13.15 9.53
C HIS A 176 -14.60 12.71 8.44
N ASP A 177 -15.03 13.67 7.63
CA ASP A 177 -15.90 13.46 6.47
C ASP A 177 -15.16 12.78 5.33
N TYR A 178 -14.09 13.40 4.88
CA TYR A 178 -13.02 12.94 3.96
C TYR A 178 -11.76 13.74 4.28
N ASP A 179 -10.61 13.23 3.87
CA ASP A 179 -9.35 13.93 4.14
C ASP A 179 -9.14 15.09 3.17
N SER A 180 -9.37 14.85 1.90
CA SER A 180 -9.08 15.79 0.82
C SER A 180 -10.11 15.67 -0.30
N THR A 181 -10.61 16.80 -0.79
CA THR A 181 -11.56 16.86 -1.94
C THR A 181 -10.81 16.72 -3.26
N ASP A 182 -9.65 17.35 -3.36
CA ASP A 182 -8.88 17.41 -4.61
C ASP A 182 -8.18 16.08 -4.91
N SER A 183 -7.47 15.51 -3.95
CA SER A 183 -6.71 14.28 -4.19
C SER A 183 -7.60 13.04 -4.36
N TYR A 184 -8.72 12.91 -3.61
CA TYR A 184 -9.69 11.83 -3.84
C TYR A 184 -10.24 11.87 -5.28
N ALA A 185 -10.72 13.04 -5.71
CA ALA A 185 -11.23 13.19 -7.08
C ALA A 185 -10.14 12.92 -8.14
N ALA A 186 -8.92 13.37 -7.91
CA ALA A 186 -7.80 13.18 -8.82
C ALA A 186 -7.37 11.71 -8.95
N CYS A 187 -7.19 11.02 -7.83
CA CYS A 187 -6.83 9.61 -7.82
C CYS A 187 -7.92 8.74 -8.45
N PHE A 188 -9.20 9.08 -8.24
CA PHE A 188 -10.28 8.36 -8.90
C PHE A 188 -10.31 8.58 -10.42
N LEU A 189 -10.05 9.80 -10.91
CA LEU A 189 -9.89 10.04 -12.35
C LEU A 189 -8.75 9.19 -12.95
N ARG A 190 -7.67 8.99 -12.19
CA ARG A 190 -6.59 8.10 -12.58
C ARG A 190 -7.05 6.64 -12.66
N VAL A 191 -7.81 6.16 -11.68
CA VAL A 191 -8.40 4.80 -11.69
C VAL A 191 -9.29 4.60 -12.91
N LEU A 192 -10.16 5.55 -13.22
CA LEU A 192 -11.07 5.46 -14.38
C LEU A 192 -10.31 5.40 -15.71
N HIS A 193 -9.24 6.17 -15.85
CA HIS A 193 -8.41 6.14 -17.05
C HIS A 193 -7.67 4.80 -17.18
N GLU A 194 -7.07 4.28 -16.10
CA GLU A 194 -6.39 2.97 -16.12
C GLU A 194 -7.38 1.84 -16.41
N TYR A 195 -8.59 1.91 -15.82
CA TYR A 195 -9.65 0.95 -16.14
C TYR A 195 -9.98 0.99 -17.66
N TYR A 196 -10.14 2.19 -18.21
CA TYR A 196 -10.39 2.35 -19.66
C TYR A 196 -9.27 1.78 -20.52
N GLN A 197 -8.01 2.03 -20.16
CA GLN A 197 -6.86 1.51 -20.89
C GLN A 197 -6.80 -0.04 -20.85
N ALA A 198 -7.14 -0.65 -19.72
CA ALA A 198 -7.07 -2.09 -19.54
C ALA A 198 -8.24 -2.84 -20.19
N TYR A 199 -9.47 -2.28 -20.15
CA TYR A 199 -10.68 -3.04 -20.47
C TYR A 199 -11.57 -2.40 -21.55
N GLY A 200 -11.22 -1.22 -22.03
CA GLY A 200 -12.05 -0.45 -22.95
C GLY A 200 -13.18 0.32 -22.28
N GLY A 201 -14.03 0.94 -23.12
CA GLY A 201 -14.98 1.96 -22.67
C GLY A 201 -16.38 1.48 -22.31
N ASP A 202 -16.77 0.24 -22.59
CA ASP A 202 -18.18 -0.18 -22.51
C ASP A 202 -18.80 0.06 -21.13
N PHE A 203 -18.06 -0.24 -20.06
CA PHE A 203 -18.53 -0.07 -18.67
C PHE A 203 -18.66 1.40 -18.26
N LEU A 204 -17.83 2.28 -18.81
CA LEU A 204 -17.77 3.71 -18.45
C LEU A 204 -18.54 4.61 -19.41
N ALA A 205 -19.06 4.08 -20.52
CA ALA A 205 -19.62 4.89 -21.63
C ALA A 205 -20.80 5.78 -21.19
N ASP A 206 -21.61 5.31 -20.26
CA ASP A 206 -22.78 6.01 -19.73
C ASP A 206 -22.52 6.82 -18.44
N LYS A 207 -21.26 6.87 -17.98
CA LYS A 207 -20.87 7.50 -16.70
C LYS A 207 -20.32 8.93 -16.84
N LYS A 208 -20.44 9.54 -18.02
CA LYS A 208 -19.87 10.86 -18.29
C LYS A 208 -20.29 11.93 -17.30
N GLU A 209 -21.57 11.94 -16.91
CA GLU A 209 -22.12 12.95 -16.01
C GLU A 209 -21.56 12.80 -14.57
N GLU A 210 -21.43 11.56 -14.09
CA GLU A 210 -20.80 11.29 -12.80
C GLU A 210 -19.32 11.71 -12.80
N VAL A 211 -18.59 11.43 -13.88
CA VAL A 211 -17.18 11.86 -14.03
C VAL A 211 -17.07 13.39 -14.08
N LEU A 212 -18.01 14.09 -14.73
CA LEU A 212 -18.08 15.56 -14.71
C LEU A 212 -18.30 16.12 -13.30
N ARG A 213 -19.12 15.46 -12.47
CA ARG A 213 -19.33 15.85 -11.06
C ARG A 213 -18.02 15.73 -10.27
N ILE A 214 -17.24 14.65 -10.48
CA ILE A 214 -15.95 14.45 -9.84
C ILE A 214 -14.93 15.52 -10.28
N VAL A 215 -14.88 15.85 -11.57
CA VAL A 215 -14.09 16.98 -12.09
C VAL A 215 -14.53 18.29 -11.42
N GLY A 216 -15.84 18.48 -11.23
CA GLY A 216 -16.39 19.63 -10.52
C GLY A 216 -15.94 19.70 -9.07
N ALA A 217 -15.91 18.57 -8.36
CA ALA A 217 -15.41 18.47 -6.99
C ALA A 217 -13.94 18.89 -6.89
N LEU A 218 -13.06 18.31 -7.73
CA LEU A 218 -11.67 18.71 -7.81
C LEU A 218 -11.51 20.21 -8.05
N LYS A 219 -12.22 20.79 -9.02
CA LYS A 219 -12.15 22.22 -9.38
C LYS A 219 -12.69 23.14 -8.28
N SER A 220 -13.54 22.62 -7.37
CA SER A 220 -14.12 23.42 -6.27
C SER A 220 -13.05 23.91 -5.27
N THR A 221 -11.90 23.26 -5.22
CA THR A 221 -10.77 23.59 -4.36
C THR A 221 -9.70 24.42 -5.05
N TYR A 222 -9.87 24.75 -6.34
CA TYR A 222 -8.89 25.52 -7.09
C TYR A 222 -8.71 26.94 -6.55
N VAL A 223 -7.46 27.35 -6.33
CA VAL A 223 -7.04 28.66 -5.87
C VAL A 223 -6.48 29.47 -7.04
N PRO A 224 -7.28 30.30 -7.73
CA PRO A 224 -6.85 30.96 -8.98
C PRO A 224 -5.61 31.84 -8.82
N ALA A 225 -5.42 32.44 -7.63
CA ALA A 225 -4.25 33.29 -7.36
C ALA A 225 -2.93 32.53 -7.34
N LEU A 226 -2.97 31.22 -7.03
CA LEU A 226 -1.81 30.34 -6.96
C LEU A 226 -1.70 29.40 -8.15
N GLY A 227 -2.82 29.06 -8.78
CA GLY A 227 -2.89 28.00 -9.79
C GLY A 227 -2.75 26.59 -9.19
N LEU A 228 -3.03 26.42 -7.91
CA LEU A 228 -2.98 25.17 -7.15
C LEU A 228 -4.38 24.83 -6.63
N THR A 229 -4.54 23.62 -6.11
CA THR A 229 -5.74 23.21 -5.36
C THR A 229 -5.45 23.16 -3.86
N GLY A 230 -6.47 23.38 -3.05
CA GLY A 230 -6.42 23.21 -1.60
C GLY A 230 -7.14 21.94 -1.20
N ALA A 231 -6.75 21.33 -0.08
CA ALA A 231 -7.26 20.04 0.35
C ALA A 231 -8.80 19.97 0.43
N LYS A 232 -9.44 20.98 1.03
CA LYS A 232 -10.91 21.09 1.15
C LYS A 232 -11.39 22.51 1.02
N PRO A 233 -12.66 22.76 0.60
CA PRO A 233 -13.20 24.12 0.51
C PRO A 233 -13.16 24.92 1.82
N ASN A 234 -13.27 24.24 2.96
CA ASN A 234 -13.17 24.84 4.29
C ASN A 234 -11.76 24.72 4.91
N TYR A 235 -10.80 24.12 4.19
CA TYR A 235 -9.41 23.96 4.62
C TYR A 235 -8.48 24.10 3.41
N MET A 236 -8.30 25.32 2.93
CA MET A 236 -7.58 25.69 1.72
C MET A 236 -6.06 25.74 1.96
N VAL A 237 -5.48 24.62 2.35
CA VAL A 237 -4.02 24.43 2.37
C VAL A 237 -3.64 23.64 1.12
N CYS A 238 -2.72 24.19 0.32
CA CYS A 238 -2.27 23.59 -0.93
C CYS A 238 -1.07 22.68 -0.64
N TYR A 239 -1.33 21.40 -0.39
CA TYR A 239 -0.27 20.41 -0.13
C TYR A 239 0.46 20.04 -1.42
N LEU A 240 1.77 19.80 -1.33
CA LEU A 240 2.56 19.32 -2.47
C LEU A 240 2.07 17.94 -2.91
N MET A 241 1.84 17.04 -1.96
CA MET A 241 1.40 15.68 -2.26
C MET A 241 0.09 15.67 -3.02
N ASP A 242 -0.94 16.35 -2.49
CA ASP A 242 -2.24 16.48 -3.14
C ASP A 242 -2.13 17.07 -4.55
N ASN A 243 -1.33 18.15 -4.72
CA ASN A 243 -1.14 18.77 -6.03
C ASN A 243 -0.34 17.92 -7.03
N CYS A 244 0.52 17.00 -6.58
CA CYS A 244 1.14 15.99 -7.45
C CYS A 244 0.10 14.97 -7.95
N GLU A 245 -0.80 14.54 -7.09
CA GLU A 245 -1.93 13.66 -7.42
C GLU A 245 -2.92 14.36 -8.35
N VAL A 246 -3.23 15.61 -8.07
CA VAL A 246 -4.07 16.46 -8.93
C VAL A 246 -3.48 16.61 -10.32
N TYR A 247 -2.18 16.83 -10.44
CA TYR A 247 -1.50 16.88 -11.75
C TYR A 247 -1.71 15.56 -12.52
N ASP A 248 -1.44 14.42 -11.91
CA ASP A 248 -1.58 13.09 -12.53
C ASP A 248 -3.05 12.78 -12.89
N GLY A 249 -3.98 13.06 -11.96
CA GLY A 249 -5.42 12.86 -12.18
C GLY A 249 -6.00 13.75 -13.28
N LEU A 250 -5.54 15.01 -13.40
CA LEU A 250 -5.95 15.90 -14.49
C LEU A 250 -5.42 15.41 -15.86
N VAL A 251 -4.19 14.93 -15.93
CA VAL A 251 -3.63 14.31 -17.13
C VAL A 251 -4.45 13.07 -17.52
N ALA A 252 -4.77 12.22 -16.58
CA ALA A 252 -5.59 11.03 -16.79
C ALA A 252 -7.02 11.39 -17.25
N GLY A 253 -7.66 12.32 -16.55
CA GLY A 253 -8.98 12.82 -16.90
C GLY A 253 -9.03 13.45 -18.29
N SER A 254 -8.02 14.24 -18.66
CA SER A 254 -7.92 14.81 -20.01
C SER A 254 -7.93 13.73 -21.10
N LYS A 255 -7.14 12.67 -20.92
CA LYS A 255 -7.12 11.55 -21.85
C LYS A 255 -8.45 10.79 -21.90
N LEU A 256 -9.03 10.52 -20.70
CA LEU A 256 -10.32 9.84 -20.61
C LEU A 256 -11.41 10.60 -21.38
N PHE A 257 -11.49 11.94 -21.22
CA PHE A 257 -12.48 12.75 -21.94
C PHE A 257 -12.23 12.79 -23.44
N ALA A 258 -10.98 12.86 -23.89
CA ALA A 258 -10.66 12.82 -25.31
C ALA A 258 -10.95 11.45 -25.95
N GLU A 259 -10.48 10.37 -25.33
CA GLU A 259 -10.45 9.04 -25.91
C GLU A 259 -11.79 8.29 -25.77
N LEU A 260 -12.41 8.35 -24.58
CA LEU A 260 -13.66 7.64 -24.33
C LEU A 260 -14.90 8.47 -24.71
N TYR A 261 -14.95 9.74 -24.25
CA TYR A 261 -16.16 10.56 -24.39
C TYR A 261 -16.15 11.47 -25.64
N GLY A 262 -15.02 11.58 -26.34
CA GLY A 262 -14.86 12.47 -27.49
C GLY A 262 -15.11 13.95 -27.15
N ASP A 263 -14.92 14.35 -25.88
CA ASP A 263 -15.17 15.70 -25.39
C ASP A 263 -13.85 16.50 -25.37
N GLU A 264 -13.43 16.96 -26.55
CA GLU A 264 -12.21 17.74 -26.72
C GLU A 264 -12.20 19.06 -25.91
N THR A 265 -13.37 19.61 -25.57
CA THR A 265 -13.48 20.83 -24.78
C THR A 265 -13.06 20.58 -23.33
N VAL A 266 -13.64 19.57 -22.69
CA VAL A 266 -13.28 19.18 -21.33
C VAL A 266 -11.86 18.63 -21.28
N ALA A 267 -11.48 17.80 -22.26
CA ALA A 267 -10.11 17.26 -22.36
C ALA A 267 -9.07 18.37 -22.38
N LYS A 268 -9.27 19.41 -23.21
CA LYS A 268 -8.37 20.55 -23.28
C LYS A 268 -8.35 21.36 -21.98
N GLU A 269 -9.50 21.58 -21.36
CA GLU A 269 -9.59 22.30 -20.09
C GLU A 269 -8.76 21.60 -18.99
N LEU A 270 -8.88 20.26 -18.86
CA LEU A 270 -8.12 19.48 -17.90
C LEU A 270 -6.64 19.46 -18.19
N SER A 271 -6.26 19.36 -19.47
CA SER A 271 -4.86 19.46 -19.91
C SER A 271 -4.24 20.83 -19.57
N ASP A 272 -4.93 21.93 -19.89
CA ASP A 272 -4.46 23.29 -19.57
C ASP A 272 -4.35 23.49 -18.03
N LEU A 273 -5.26 22.91 -17.26
CA LEU A 273 -5.23 22.98 -15.79
C LEU A 273 -4.07 22.14 -15.25
N SER A 274 -3.78 20.96 -15.80
CA SER A 274 -2.65 20.14 -15.35
C SER A 274 -1.32 20.87 -15.54
N GLU A 275 -1.12 21.52 -16.69
CA GLU A 275 0.07 22.31 -16.96
C GLU A 275 0.17 23.56 -16.03
N THR A 276 -0.98 24.15 -15.70
CA THR A 276 -1.05 25.26 -14.73
C THR A 276 -0.63 24.80 -13.35
N VAL A 277 -1.16 23.66 -12.86
CA VAL A 277 -0.81 23.09 -11.57
C VAL A 277 0.68 22.75 -11.52
N LYS A 278 1.21 22.09 -12.55
CA LYS A 278 2.64 21.76 -12.68
C LYS A 278 3.53 23.00 -12.57
N ALA A 279 3.23 24.03 -13.35
CA ALA A 279 3.98 25.30 -13.32
C ALA A 279 3.86 26.00 -11.96
N SER A 280 2.71 25.90 -11.31
CA SER A 280 2.44 26.50 -10.00
C SER A 280 3.13 25.80 -8.86
N ILE A 281 3.26 24.46 -8.90
CA ILE A 281 4.09 23.70 -7.96
C ILE A 281 5.54 24.21 -8.03
N GLU A 282 6.10 24.31 -9.23
CA GLU A 282 7.46 24.85 -9.42
C GLU A 282 7.62 26.28 -8.91
N LYS A 283 6.63 27.11 -9.11
CA LYS A 283 6.67 28.53 -8.74
C LYS A 283 6.50 28.75 -7.25
N HIS A 284 5.60 28.03 -6.59
CA HIS A 284 5.15 28.34 -5.24
C HIS A 284 5.66 27.36 -4.18
N LEU A 285 5.97 26.11 -4.58
CA LEU A 285 6.40 25.07 -3.66
C LEU A 285 7.89 24.75 -3.75
N TRP A 286 8.57 25.02 -4.88
CA TRP A 286 10.01 24.79 -4.96
C TRP A 286 10.81 25.90 -4.23
N SER A 287 11.77 25.50 -3.40
CA SER A 287 12.72 26.37 -2.72
C SER A 287 14.12 26.19 -3.32
N GLU A 288 14.61 27.20 -4.06
CA GLU A 288 15.98 27.20 -4.58
C GLU A 288 17.03 27.20 -3.46
N GLU A 289 16.74 27.84 -2.34
CA GLU A 289 17.63 27.90 -1.18
C GLU A 289 17.82 26.51 -0.55
N ASN A 290 16.71 25.80 -0.31
CA ASN A 290 16.71 24.50 0.35
C ASN A 290 16.92 23.35 -0.66
N ARG A 291 16.80 23.59 -1.97
CA ARG A 291 16.81 22.58 -3.03
C ARG A 291 15.81 21.46 -2.78
N ALA A 292 14.67 21.79 -2.23
CA ALA A 292 13.57 20.93 -1.85
C ALA A 292 12.25 21.66 -2.00
N TYR A 293 11.15 20.91 -2.09
CA TYR A 293 9.82 21.48 -2.09
C TYR A 293 9.34 21.75 -0.66
N TYR A 294 8.64 22.86 -0.46
CA TYR A 294 7.80 23.04 0.73
C TYR A 294 6.70 21.99 0.72
N PRO A 295 6.37 21.35 1.87
CA PRO A 295 5.31 20.34 1.92
C PRO A 295 3.92 20.93 1.63
N TYR A 296 3.74 22.22 1.81
CA TYR A 296 2.51 22.97 1.49
C TYR A 296 2.76 24.47 1.37
N VAL A 297 1.76 25.17 0.82
CA VAL A 297 1.57 26.62 0.97
C VAL A 297 0.13 26.91 1.38
N PHE A 298 -0.07 28.00 2.12
CA PHE A 298 -1.41 28.47 2.44
C PHE A 298 -2.06 29.16 1.23
N ALA A 299 -3.38 29.31 1.23
CA ALA A 299 -4.11 29.96 0.13
C ALA A 299 -3.67 31.40 -0.17
N ASP A 300 -2.99 32.08 0.78
CA ASP A 300 -2.37 33.40 0.58
C ASP A 300 -0.95 33.32 -0.02
N GLY A 301 -0.50 32.11 -0.37
CA GLY A 301 0.80 31.83 -0.99
C GLY A 301 1.98 31.77 -0.03
N LYS A 302 1.75 31.83 1.28
CA LYS A 302 2.83 31.73 2.26
C LYS A 302 3.22 30.27 2.50
N PRO A 303 4.50 29.91 2.36
CA PRO A 303 5.01 28.61 2.74
C PRO A 303 5.16 28.51 4.27
N PRO A 304 5.37 27.27 4.81
CA PRO A 304 5.80 27.09 6.19
C PRO A 304 7.14 27.77 6.45
N GLN A 305 7.47 28.01 7.71
CA GLN A 305 8.69 28.75 8.10
C GLN A 305 9.99 28.03 7.69
N LYS A 306 9.96 26.69 7.61
CA LYS A 306 11.11 25.88 7.23
C LYS A 306 10.64 24.60 6.52
N ILE A 307 11.57 23.94 5.81
CA ILE A 307 11.50 22.57 5.37
C ILE A 307 12.39 21.77 6.33
N ASP A 308 11.87 20.67 6.89
CA ASP A 308 12.59 19.83 7.87
C ASP A 308 12.69 18.39 7.39
N LEU A 309 13.72 18.08 6.60
CA LEU A 309 13.89 16.76 6.01
C LEU A 309 14.24 15.66 7.04
N ASP A 310 14.46 15.98 8.30
CA ASP A 310 14.50 14.99 9.41
C ASP A 310 13.10 14.56 9.85
N VAL A 311 12.05 15.24 9.40
CA VAL A 311 10.65 14.87 9.61
C VAL A 311 10.18 14.01 8.45
N PHE A 312 9.86 12.74 8.74
CA PHE A 312 9.46 11.78 7.71
C PHE A 312 8.21 12.23 6.95
N TYR A 313 7.14 12.51 7.67
CA TYR A 313 5.88 13.00 7.12
C TYR A 313 5.48 14.34 7.77
N PRO A 314 5.15 15.38 7.01
CA PRO A 314 5.01 15.38 5.55
C PRO A 314 6.30 15.75 4.79
N ASP A 315 7.32 16.36 5.43
CA ASP A 315 8.38 17.09 4.74
C ASP A 315 9.22 16.21 3.79
N ALA A 316 9.78 15.10 4.31
CA ALA A 316 10.63 14.23 3.51
C ALA A 316 9.83 13.39 2.51
N THR A 317 8.66 12.87 2.93
CA THR A 317 7.80 12.04 2.07
C THR A 317 7.26 12.84 0.89
N ALA A 318 6.89 14.10 1.08
CA ALA A 318 6.39 14.97 0.02
C ALA A 318 7.38 15.12 -1.15
N GLN A 319 8.70 15.08 -0.89
CA GLN A 319 9.72 15.14 -1.95
C GLN A 319 9.61 13.98 -2.95
N LEU A 320 9.19 12.82 -2.48
CA LEU A 320 9.05 11.60 -3.30
C LEU A 320 7.81 11.63 -4.18
N PHE A 321 6.75 12.34 -3.78
CA PHE A 321 5.51 12.42 -4.55
C PHE A 321 5.70 13.08 -5.91
N ALA A 322 6.56 14.08 -6.01
CA ALA A 322 6.92 14.70 -7.30
C ALA A 322 7.48 13.68 -8.31
N ILE A 323 8.18 12.64 -7.84
CA ILE A 323 8.70 11.55 -8.67
C ILE A 323 7.61 10.48 -8.89
N SER A 324 6.87 10.14 -7.84
CA SER A 324 5.86 9.08 -7.88
C SER A 324 4.75 9.38 -8.87
N PHE A 325 4.28 10.62 -8.90
CA PHE A 325 3.17 11.07 -9.75
C PHE A 325 3.62 11.75 -11.06
N GLY A 326 4.90 11.60 -11.45
CA GLY A 326 5.41 12.02 -12.76
C GLY A 326 5.49 13.53 -12.97
N LEU A 327 5.48 14.32 -11.88
CA LEU A 327 5.72 15.77 -11.98
C LEU A 327 7.13 16.06 -12.48
N ILE A 328 8.12 15.30 -12.01
CA ILE A 328 9.51 15.34 -12.46
C ILE A 328 9.98 13.95 -12.91
N GLU A 329 10.78 13.94 -13.99
CA GLU A 329 11.32 12.71 -14.55
C GLU A 329 12.31 12.04 -13.58
N PRO A 330 12.22 10.70 -13.34
CA PRO A 330 13.14 9.97 -12.47
C PRO A 330 14.62 10.12 -12.87
N THR A 331 14.90 10.29 -14.16
CA THR A 331 16.25 10.46 -14.70
C THR A 331 16.83 11.86 -14.49
N SER A 332 16.01 12.84 -14.07
CA SER A 332 16.44 14.22 -13.87
C SER A 332 17.39 14.35 -12.67
N GLU A 333 18.30 15.33 -12.73
CA GLU A 333 19.20 15.63 -11.61
C GLU A 333 18.45 16.05 -10.33
N ARG A 334 17.29 16.68 -10.49
CA ARG A 334 16.44 17.07 -9.36
C ARG A 334 15.86 15.83 -8.68
N ALA A 335 15.27 14.89 -9.42
CA ALA A 335 14.76 13.63 -8.87
C ALA A 335 15.85 12.84 -8.14
N LYS A 336 17.03 12.70 -8.76
CA LYS A 336 18.19 12.05 -8.15
C LYS A 336 18.62 12.74 -6.84
N SER A 337 18.63 14.08 -6.82
CA SER A 337 19.00 14.84 -5.62
C SER A 337 18.00 14.64 -4.49
N LEU A 338 16.69 14.76 -4.76
CA LEU A 338 15.63 14.59 -3.77
C LEU A 338 15.59 13.16 -3.22
N TYR A 339 15.69 12.16 -4.09
CA TYR A 339 15.74 10.76 -3.69
C TYR A 339 16.98 10.43 -2.85
N LYS A 340 18.15 10.97 -3.23
CA LYS A 340 19.38 10.82 -2.45
C LYS A 340 19.25 11.45 -1.07
N GLU A 341 18.68 12.66 -0.99
CA GLU A 341 18.49 13.38 0.27
C GLU A 341 17.54 12.61 1.19
N PHE A 342 16.39 12.17 0.69
CA PHE A 342 15.47 11.29 1.44
C PHE A 342 16.20 10.06 2.00
N ASN A 343 17.01 9.38 1.19
CA ASN A 343 17.72 8.19 1.62
C ASN A 343 18.90 8.49 2.56
N THR A 344 19.41 9.72 2.58
CA THR A 344 20.40 10.15 3.57
C THR A 344 19.80 10.17 4.97
N HIS A 345 18.55 10.59 5.09
CA HIS A 345 17.83 10.65 6.37
C HIS A 345 17.17 9.30 6.74
N PHE A 346 16.56 8.61 5.79
CA PHE A 346 15.69 7.45 6.07
C PHE A 346 16.11 6.14 5.40
N GLY A 347 17.09 6.14 4.52
CA GLY A 347 17.49 4.98 3.72
C GLY A 347 18.81 4.33 4.11
N THR A 348 19.40 4.64 5.27
CA THR A 348 20.69 4.06 5.69
C THR A 348 20.55 2.60 6.08
N ARG A 349 21.64 1.81 5.99
CA ARG A 349 21.65 0.38 6.35
C ARG A 349 21.17 0.10 7.78
N GLN A 350 21.38 1.03 8.71
CA GLN A 350 20.97 0.91 10.11
C GLN A 350 19.53 1.42 10.35
N GLN A 351 19.01 2.22 9.45
CA GLN A 351 17.70 2.83 9.46
C GLN A 351 17.02 2.67 8.10
N GLY A 352 17.16 1.49 7.49
CA GLY A 352 16.47 1.17 6.25
C GLY A 352 14.96 1.39 6.39
N TRP A 353 14.25 1.49 5.30
CA TRP A 353 12.82 1.80 5.28
C TRP A 353 11.98 0.90 6.22
N HIS A 354 12.40 -0.34 6.43
CA HIS A 354 11.76 -1.31 7.32
C HIS A 354 11.85 -0.99 8.83
N VAL A 355 12.63 0.01 9.22
CA VAL A 355 12.77 0.45 10.62
C VAL A 355 12.37 1.92 10.79
N LEU A 356 11.70 2.50 9.80
CA LEU A 356 11.25 3.88 9.84
C LEU A 356 10.38 4.13 11.08
N LYS A 357 10.74 5.15 11.83
CA LYS A 357 9.95 5.69 12.93
C LYS A 357 9.08 6.82 12.39
N THR A 358 8.06 6.43 11.65
CA THR A 358 7.15 7.37 10.99
C THR A 358 6.11 7.98 11.93
N GLY A 359 5.83 7.33 13.05
CA GLY A 359 4.66 7.60 13.88
C GLY A 359 3.44 6.78 13.47
N ASP A 360 3.45 6.21 12.26
CA ASP A 360 2.39 5.38 11.73
C ASP A 360 2.67 3.90 11.97
N ALA A 361 1.63 3.10 12.00
CA ALA A 361 1.75 1.66 12.15
C ALA A 361 2.05 0.96 10.83
N PHE A 362 1.61 1.50 9.69
CA PHE A 362 1.76 0.90 8.37
C PHE A 362 3.14 1.16 7.74
N PRO A 363 3.58 0.32 6.77
CA PRO A 363 4.95 0.30 6.28
C PRO A 363 5.32 1.38 5.25
N TRP A 364 4.38 2.21 4.76
CA TRP A 364 4.63 3.22 3.73
C TRP A 364 5.23 2.64 2.43
N THR A 365 4.59 1.62 1.88
CA THR A 365 5.08 0.91 0.68
C THR A 365 5.15 1.78 -0.58
N SER A 366 4.47 2.93 -0.60
CA SER A 366 4.56 3.94 -1.66
C SER A 366 6.00 4.40 -1.94
N ILE A 367 6.89 4.34 -0.95
CA ILE A 367 8.33 4.63 -1.11
C ILE A 367 8.98 3.66 -2.11
N SER A 368 8.55 2.39 -2.11
CA SER A 368 9.11 1.37 -3.00
C SER A 368 8.78 1.63 -4.48
N VAL A 369 7.64 2.27 -4.77
CA VAL A 369 7.30 2.71 -6.14
C VAL A 369 8.35 3.70 -6.66
N VAL A 370 8.76 4.64 -5.81
CA VAL A 370 9.80 5.63 -6.17
C VAL A 370 11.15 4.94 -6.34
N ALA A 371 11.51 3.99 -5.47
CA ALA A 371 12.74 3.23 -5.61
C ALA A 371 12.80 2.44 -6.93
N ALA A 372 11.69 1.83 -7.34
CA ALA A 372 11.59 1.13 -8.62
C ALA A 372 11.76 2.10 -9.80
N LYS A 373 11.10 3.26 -9.77
CA LYS A 373 11.28 4.33 -10.79
C LYS A 373 12.71 4.87 -10.84
N MET A 374 13.38 4.95 -9.69
CA MET A 374 14.78 5.39 -9.57
C MET A 374 15.80 4.29 -9.86
N GLN A 375 15.35 3.07 -10.13
CA GLN A 375 16.19 1.89 -10.39
C GLN A 375 17.14 1.54 -9.23
N ASP A 376 16.73 1.79 -7.99
CA ASP A 376 17.48 1.42 -6.78
C ASP A 376 17.16 -0.03 -6.39
N TYR A 377 17.56 -0.97 -7.23
CA TYR A 377 17.19 -2.39 -7.10
C TYR A 377 17.78 -3.05 -5.84
N GLU A 378 18.98 -2.67 -5.41
CA GLU A 378 19.58 -3.22 -4.18
C GLU A 378 18.70 -2.95 -2.95
N ARG A 379 18.22 -1.71 -2.81
CA ARG A 379 17.36 -1.32 -1.71
C ARG A 379 15.96 -1.92 -1.87
N LEU A 380 15.46 -1.95 -3.10
CA LEU A 380 14.17 -2.51 -3.44
C LEU A 380 14.06 -3.99 -3.09
N GLU A 381 15.04 -4.81 -3.49
CA GLU A 381 15.07 -6.25 -3.22
C GLU A 381 15.14 -6.54 -1.71
N THR A 382 15.93 -5.75 -0.97
CA THR A 382 15.96 -5.82 0.49
C THR A 382 14.58 -5.52 1.09
N TYR A 383 13.86 -4.54 0.53
CA TYR A 383 12.54 -4.17 0.99
C TYR A 383 11.49 -5.24 0.66
N ILE A 384 11.51 -5.81 -0.55
CA ILE A 384 10.65 -6.93 -0.98
C ILE A 384 10.79 -8.11 0.00
N GLN A 385 12.02 -8.51 0.32
CA GLN A 385 12.30 -9.59 1.28
C GLN A 385 11.75 -9.27 2.68
N MET A 386 11.90 -8.03 3.13
CA MET A 386 11.40 -7.59 4.43
C MET A 386 9.88 -7.65 4.50
N ILE A 387 9.18 -7.10 3.51
CA ILE A 387 7.71 -7.15 3.44
C ILE A 387 7.22 -8.60 3.43
N HIS A 388 7.81 -9.45 2.59
CA HIS A 388 7.49 -10.87 2.52
C HIS A 388 7.64 -11.57 3.89
N SER A 389 8.78 -11.39 4.53
CA SER A 389 9.07 -12.03 5.82
C SER A 389 8.19 -11.53 6.97
N ARG A 390 7.76 -10.27 6.91
CA ARG A 390 7.05 -9.62 8.01
C ARG A 390 5.53 -9.78 7.92
N PHE A 391 4.94 -9.69 6.72
CA PHE A 391 3.49 -9.57 6.56
C PHE A 391 2.83 -10.80 5.95
N ARG A 392 3.53 -11.59 5.12
CA ARG A 392 2.93 -12.73 4.45
C ARG A 392 2.35 -13.79 5.41
N SER A 393 3.08 -14.14 6.45
CA SER A 393 2.62 -15.17 7.41
C SER A 393 1.39 -14.77 8.21
N SER A 394 1.08 -13.48 8.29
CA SER A 394 -0.14 -12.94 8.92
C SER A 394 -1.27 -12.72 7.91
N GLY A 395 -1.08 -13.02 6.61
CA GLY A 395 -2.08 -12.75 5.59
C GLY A 395 -2.24 -11.26 5.27
N TYR A 396 -1.18 -10.47 5.49
CA TYR A 396 -1.20 -9.00 5.33
C TYR A 396 -2.19 -8.28 6.26
N ASP A 397 -2.38 -8.81 7.46
CA ASP A 397 -3.21 -8.18 8.49
C ASP A 397 -2.69 -6.81 8.93
N TYR A 398 -3.56 -6.07 9.64
CA TYR A 398 -3.19 -4.81 10.28
C TYR A 398 -1.80 -4.89 10.95
N PRO A 399 -0.90 -3.91 10.74
CA PRO A 399 -1.12 -2.57 10.18
C PRO A 399 -0.86 -2.46 8.65
N PHE A 400 -1.12 -3.49 7.88
CA PHE A 400 -0.98 -3.48 6.43
C PHE A 400 -2.34 -3.14 5.79
N TYR A 401 -2.41 -2.01 5.08
CA TYR A 401 -3.65 -1.53 4.47
C TYR A 401 -3.74 -1.91 2.98
N ASN A 402 -4.93 -1.82 2.42
CA ASN A 402 -5.17 -2.06 1.00
C ASN A 402 -4.30 -1.17 0.10
N SER A 403 -4.09 0.11 0.43
CA SER A 403 -3.20 1.02 -0.29
C SER A 403 -1.73 0.57 -0.29
N GLU A 404 -1.31 -0.11 0.78
CA GLU A 404 0.03 -0.69 0.85
C GLU A 404 0.19 -1.84 -0.16
N ALA A 405 -0.85 -2.68 -0.28
CA ALA A 405 -0.89 -3.74 -1.29
C ALA A 405 -0.84 -3.17 -2.72
N GLY A 406 -1.66 -2.14 -3.00
CA GLY A 406 -1.66 -1.49 -4.31
C GLY A 406 -0.32 -0.85 -4.66
N SER A 407 0.31 -0.18 -3.72
CA SER A 407 1.65 0.41 -3.93
C SER A 407 2.70 -0.66 -4.21
N LEU A 408 2.66 -1.80 -3.51
CA LEU A 408 3.58 -2.91 -3.79
C LEU A 408 3.32 -3.53 -5.16
N LEU A 409 2.06 -3.71 -5.57
CA LEU A 409 1.74 -4.22 -6.91
C LEU A 409 2.29 -3.28 -7.99
N ARG A 410 2.08 -1.96 -7.88
CA ARG A 410 2.69 -0.98 -8.80
C ARG A 410 4.21 -1.05 -8.82
N MET A 411 4.83 -1.20 -7.66
CA MET A 411 6.27 -1.40 -7.56
C MET A 411 6.71 -2.66 -8.30
N HIS A 412 6.02 -3.80 -8.09
CA HIS A 412 6.31 -5.05 -8.77
C HIS A 412 6.12 -4.93 -10.28
N HIS A 413 5.06 -4.24 -10.75
CA HIS A 413 4.86 -3.97 -12.17
C HIS A 413 6.08 -3.27 -12.79
N ILE A 414 6.58 -2.20 -12.16
CA ILE A 414 7.76 -1.47 -12.64
C ILE A 414 9.02 -2.34 -12.57
N TYR A 415 9.20 -3.06 -11.45
CA TYR A 415 10.37 -3.90 -11.22
C TYR A 415 10.46 -5.06 -12.21
N GLN A 416 9.37 -5.83 -12.38
CA GLN A 416 9.31 -6.99 -13.27
C GLN A 416 9.43 -6.62 -14.76
N ASN A 417 9.00 -5.42 -15.14
CA ASN A 417 9.17 -4.91 -16.50
C ASN A 417 10.54 -4.25 -16.74
N SER A 418 11.43 -4.19 -15.75
CA SER A 418 12.77 -3.61 -15.91
C SER A 418 13.73 -4.55 -16.62
N GLU A 419 14.68 -3.99 -17.37
CA GLU A 419 15.78 -4.75 -18.00
C GLU A 419 16.59 -5.53 -16.95
N TYR A 420 16.75 -4.96 -15.74
CA TYR A 420 17.46 -5.60 -14.65
C TYR A 420 16.76 -6.90 -14.21
N TYR A 421 15.44 -6.88 -13.99
CA TYR A 421 14.67 -8.06 -13.58
C TYR A 421 14.72 -9.14 -14.66
N GLN A 422 14.49 -8.77 -15.91
CA GLN A 422 14.49 -9.70 -17.05
C GLN A 422 15.86 -10.39 -17.21
N ALA A 423 16.95 -9.64 -17.10
CA ALA A 423 18.30 -10.21 -17.17
C ALA A 423 18.58 -11.16 -16.00
N THR A 424 18.13 -10.83 -14.79
CA THR A 424 18.33 -11.67 -13.59
C THR A 424 17.50 -12.95 -13.67
N TYR A 425 16.27 -12.86 -14.15
CA TYR A 425 15.35 -13.99 -14.29
C TYR A 425 15.84 -14.99 -15.34
N TYR A 426 16.14 -14.54 -16.56
CA TYR A 426 16.61 -15.41 -17.63
C TYR A 426 18.00 -15.96 -17.41
N ALA A 427 18.91 -15.21 -16.77
CA ALA A 427 20.21 -15.74 -16.39
C ALA A 427 20.11 -16.90 -15.37
N SER A 428 19.05 -16.93 -14.55
CA SER A 428 18.80 -18.03 -13.61
C SER A 428 18.20 -19.28 -14.27
N GLU A 429 17.42 -19.13 -15.33
CA GLU A 429 16.85 -20.27 -16.08
C GLU A 429 17.89 -21.00 -16.92
N ASP A 430 18.79 -20.28 -17.59
CA ASP A 430 19.89 -20.86 -18.36
C ASP A 430 20.84 -21.75 -17.51
N THR A 431 21.07 -21.33 -16.25
CA THR A 431 21.90 -22.12 -15.34
C THR A 431 21.21 -23.40 -14.81
N THR A 432 19.88 -23.42 -14.74
CA THR A 432 19.11 -24.62 -14.36
C THR A 432 18.94 -25.59 -15.50
N ALA A 433 18.75 -25.11 -16.74
CA ALA A 433 18.67 -25.94 -17.93
C ALA A 433 20.00 -26.70 -18.21
N ASP A 434 21.15 -26.04 -18.02
CA ASP A 434 22.48 -26.66 -18.16
C ASP A 434 22.78 -27.71 -17.10
N THR A 435 22.15 -27.60 -15.88
CA THR A 435 22.32 -28.59 -14.81
C THR A 435 21.39 -29.80 -15.00
N GLU A 436 20.21 -29.61 -15.54
CA GLU A 436 19.28 -30.70 -15.86
C GLU A 436 19.73 -31.48 -17.12
N SER A 437 20.24 -30.79 -18.16
CA SER A 437 20.76 -31.47 -19.35
C SER A 437 22.01 -32.32 -19.05
N LYS A 438 22.85 -31.91 -18.08
CA LYS A 438 24.00 -32.72 -17.63
C LYS A 438 23.57 -33.90 -16.73
N LYS A 439 22.43 -33.85 -16.08
CA LYS A 439 21.84 -34.94 -15.30
C LYS A 439 21.18 -36.00 -16.18
N GLU A 440 20.51 -35.62 -17.25
CA GLU A 440 19.88 -36.52 -18.18
C GLU A 440 20.91 -37.33 -19.03
N HIS A 441 22.09 -36.75 -19.30
CA HIS A 441 23.15 -37.45 -20.02
C HIS A 441 23.98 -38.44 -19.17
N SER A 442 23.85 -38.41 -17.82
CA SER A 442 24.56 -39.31 -16.92
C SER A 442 23.73 -40.54 -16.46
N THR A 443 22.44 -40.61 -16.80
CA THR A 443 21.52 -41.68 -16.36
C THR A 443 21.09 -42.67 -17.44
N SER A 444 21.73 -42.66 -18.62
CA SER A 444 21.45 -43.63 -19.67
C SER A 444 22.48 -44.79 -19.72
N ALA A 445 22.78 -45.41 -18.60
CA ALA A 445 23.39 -46.74 -18.57
C ALA A 445 23.02 -47.43 -17.24
N GLU A 446 21.92 -48.10 -17.23
CA GLU A 446 21.67 -49.39 -16.61
C GLU A 446 20.15 -49.61 -16.46
N SER A 447 19.65 -50.45 -17.36
CA SER A 447 18.34 -51.05 -17.25
C SER A 447 18.46 -52.32 -16.40
N VAL A 448 17.44 -52.62 -15.58
CA VAL A 448 16.73 -53.92 -15.57
C VAL A 448 15.78 -54.01 -14.35
N SER A 449 14.52 -54.15 -14.68
CA SER A 449 13.44 -55.02 -14.13
C SER A 449 12.96 -54.88 -12.67
N ALA A 450 11.68 -54.76 -12.62
CA ALA A 450 10.66 -55.59 -12.00
C ALA A 450 9.76 -54.91 -10.96
N ALA A 451 8.48 -54.82 -11.37
CA ALA A 451 7.25 -55.29 -10.79
C ALA A 451 6.64 -54.65 -9.52
N GLU A 452 5.47 -54.10 -9.76
CA GLU A 452 4.18 -54.17 -9.04
C GLU A 452 4.15 -54.23 -7.50
N SER A 453 3.44 -53.29 -6.87
CA SER A 453 2.10 -53.56 -6.28
C SER A 453 1.55 -52.34 -5.51
N THR A 454 0.34 -52.01 -5.86
CA THR A 454 -0.85 -51.46 -5.14
C THR A 454 -0.74 -51.15 -3.66
N ASP A 455 -1.29 -50.06 -3.26
CA ASP A 455 -2.49 -49.90 -2.45
C ASP A 455 -2.39 -48.70 -1.44
N GLY A 456 -3.49 -48.01 -1.35
CA GLY A 456 -3.71 -46.72 -0.70
C GLY A 456 -3.60 -46.72 0.81
N THR A 457 -3.64 -45.52 1.33
CA THR A 457 -4.60 -45.06 2.36
C THR A 457 -4.28 -43.62 2.81
N ASP A 458 -5.33 -42.86 3.03
CA ASP A 458 -5.42 -41.57 3.69
C ASP A 458 -4.73 -41.53 5.05
N GLY A 459 -4.16 -40.38 5.42
CA GLY A 459 -3.64 -40.16 6.76
C GLY A 459 -3.26 -38.72 7.07
N GLU A 460 -4.17 -38.04 7.68
CA GLU A 460 -4.05 -36.83 8.57
C GLU A 460 -2.68 -36.16 8.68
N ARG A 461 -2.66 -34.89 8.31
CA ARG A 461 -1.61 -33.94 8.71
C ARG A 461 -1.95 -33.31 10.06
N SER A 462 -1.38 -33.83 11.13
CA SER A 462 -1.45 -33.28 12.47
C SER A 462 -0.31 -32.29 12.74
N GLY A 463 -0.66 -31.21 13.45
CA GLY A 463 0.16 -30.06 13.77
C GLY A 463 1.37 -30.31 14.68
N ILE A 464 2.52 -30.48 14.09
CA ILE A 464 3.81 -30.55 14.81
C ILE A 464 4.55 -29.19 14.81
N GLY A 465 4.16 -28.24 13.93
CA GLY A 465 4.85 -26.95 13.79
C GLY A 465 4.76 -25.99 14.98
N LYS A 466 3.68 -26.04 15.75
CA LYS A 466 3.46 -25.06 16.84
C LYS A 466 4.30 -25.30 18.11
N TYR A 467 4.77 -26.52 18.36
CA TYR A 467 5.52 -26.83 19.58
C TYR A 467 7.02 -26.63 19.48
N LEU A 468 7.58 -26.55 18.28
CA LEU A 468 9.03 -26.29 18.08
C LEU A 468 9.44 -24.83 18.27
N LEU A 469 8.53 -23.87 18.02
CA LEU A 469 8.83 -22.44 18.24
C LEU A 469 8.84 -22.05 19.73
N ILE A 470 8.01 -22.70 20.56
CA ILE A 470 7.93 -22.42 22.00
C ILE A 470 9.14 -23.02 22.73
N GLY A 471 9.64 -24.15 22.26
CA GLY A 471 10.86 -24.78 22.84
C GLY A 471 12.14 -23.96 22.61
N GLY A 472 12.26 -23.28 21.46
CA GLY A 472 13.45 -22.45 21.14
C GLY A 472 13.56 -21.18 21.99
N LEU A 473 12.45 -20.51 22.24
CA LEU A 473 12.42 -19.30 23.08
C LEU A 473 12.66 -19.61 24.57
N ALA A 474 12.18 -20.72 25.06
CA ALA A 474 12.43 -21.16 26.46
C ALA A 474 13.90 -21.55 26.69
N ALA A 475 14.57 -22.13 25.70
CA ALA A 475 15.99 -22.47 25.76
C ALA A 475 16.89 -21.21 25.77
N LEU A 476 16.54 -20.17 25.01
CA LEU A 476 17.26 -18.88 24.99
C LEU A 476 17.11 -18.10 26.29
N ALA A 477 15.94 -18.14 26.92
CA ALA A 477 15.71 -17.53 28.23
C ALA A 477 16.47 -18.24 29.35
N ALA A 478 16.58 -19.57 29.32
CA ALA A 478 17.33 -20.36 30.31
C ALA A 478 18.85 -20.11 30.21
N VAL A 479 19.39 -19.94 29.00
CA VAL A 479 20.81 -19.61 28.80
C VAL A 479 21.15 -18.19 29.26
N GLY A 480 20.24 -17.21 29.01
CA GLY A 480 20.40 -15.83 29.51
C GLY A 480 20.43 -15.74 31.04
N ILE A 481 19.60 -16.51 31.73
CA ILE A 481 19.56 -16.56 33.18
C ILE A 481 20.80 -17.26 33.75
N ALA A 482 21.30 -18.30 33.13
CA ALA A 482 22.50 -19.00 33.54
C ALA A 482 23.78 -18.11 33.42
N VAL A 483 23.89 -17.33 32.34
CA VAL A 483 25.02 -16.39 32.13
C VAL A 483 24.99 -15.25 33.15
N LEU A 484 23.80 -14.74 33.51
CA LEU A 484 23.64 -13.72 34.53
C LEU A 484 23.97 -14.24 35.96
N ALA A 485 23.62 -15.51 36.27
CA ALA A 485 23.94 -16.15 37.53
C ALA A 485 25.46 -16.41 37.70
N ILE A 486 26.15 -16.77 36.62
CA ILE A 486 27.59 -16.98 36.59
C ILE A 486 28.35 -15.64 36.74
N ARG A 487 27.86 -14.55 36.13
CA ARG A 487 28.47 -13.20 36.30
C ARG A 487 28.26 -12.65 37.73
N LYS A 488 27.19 -13.00 38.40
CA LYS A 488 26.93 -12.59 39.81
C LYS A 488 27.81 -13.36 40.81
N LYS A 489 28.20 -14.62 40.49
CA LYS A 489 29.08 -15.43 41.33
C LYS A 489 30.59 -15.14 41.12
N ALA A 490 30.96 -14.52 40.02
CA ALA A 490 32.36 -14.12 39.77
C ALA A 490 32.71 -12.72 40.33
N LYS A 491 31.73 -12.00 40.91
CA LYS A 491 31.93 -10.69 41.56
C LYS A 491 31.78 -10.74 43.08
N LYS A 492 31.69 -11.92 43.66
CA LYS A 492 31.84 -12.18 45.08
C LYS A 492 33.08 -13.09 45.26
#